data_5b2b52444f7a0840830b37b7b886520d
#
_entry.id   5b2b52444f7a0840830b37b7b886520d
#
_cell.length_a   1.000
_cell.length_b   1.000
_cell.length_c   1.000
_cell.angle_alpha   90.00
_cell.angle_beta   90.00
_cell.angle_gamma   90.00
#
_symmetry.space_group_name_H-M   'P 1'
#
loop_
_entity.id
_entity.type
_entity.pdbx_description
1 polymer ?
#
loop_
_entity_poly.entity_id
_entity_poly.type
_entity_poly.pdbx_seq_one_letter_code
_entity_poly.pdbx_strand_id
1 'polypeptide(L)'
;MDKSDNLNQPSNPEPDPYSCTESPKILIIRFSSIGDIILTTPMVRCIKKRFPNSQIHYLTNQSNTIILENNPYIDKVISYSGTFPATFKQLKAEKYSLVIDSHRKLRSIMLSLRLLRPRVHIRKESFKKMLLVKFRINLLSNKHVVDLHLDTVKHLGVVNDNLGLDYFLSEEDYIAPDALPLNFQDGYIAVVVGAKHFTKQIPTDILIDICNKIQKPILLLGDSNDRIKAESIEKQVGTRVFNGCGVYNLNQSAALIDKSLGVITSDTGLMHIASARKKPIIIVWGNTIPEFGLYPYMPEIEDEKIYSFEVENLNCRPCSRIGYDKCPKNDFKCMLNHNTEKIAEIANAW
;
A
#
# COMPACT_ATOMS: atom_id res chain seq x y z
N MET A 1 30.12 49.44 -33.04
CA MET A 1 28.98 49.82 -32.12
C MET A 1 28.40 48.54 -31.60
N ASP A 2 28.85 48.30 -30.40
CA ASP A 2 28.59 47.12 -29.58
C ASP A 2 27.15 47.17 -29.05
N LYS A 3 26.38 46.12 -29.18
CA LYS A 3 25.16 45.92 -28.42
C LYS A 3 25.28 44.63 -27.62
N SER A 4 25.61 44.88 -26.39
CA SER A 4 25.76 43.98 -25.26
C SER A 4 24.56 43.03 -25.09
N ASP A 5 24.91 41.78 -24.91
CA ASP A 5 24.09 40.68 -24.45
C ASP A 5 23.49 40.97 -23.05
N ASN A 6 22.17 41.00 -22.97
CA ASN A 6 21.46 40.94 -21.70
C ASN A 6 21.24 39.47 -21.36
N LEU A 7 22.16 38.90 -20.57
CA LEU A 7 22.04 37.63 -19.91
C LEU A 7 20.85 37.64 -18.95
N ASN A 8 19.87 36.80 -19.20
CA ASN A 8 18.76 36.47 -18.30
C ASN A 8 19.33 35.99 -16.95
N GLN A 9 19.25 36.82 -15.94
CA GLN A 9 19.46 36.37 -14.55
C GLN A 9 18.28 35.43 -14.18
N PRO A 10 18.55 34.27 -13.55
CA PRO A 10 17.49 33.44 -13.06
C PRO A 10 16.69 34.21 -12.00
N SER A 11 15.38 34.29 -12.17
CA SER A 11 14.47 34.87 -11.20
C SER A 11 14.69 34.21 -9.83
N ASN A 12 14.93 35.03 -8.79
CA ASN A 12 14.97 34.55 -7.42
C ASN A 12 13.73 33.70 -7.13
N PRO A 13 13.87 32.50 -6.56
CA PRO A 13 12.72 31.69 -6.18
C PRO A 13 11.88 32.52 -5.18
N GLU A 14 10.57 32.57 -5.39
CA GLU A 14 9.64 33.20 -4.44
C GLU A 14 9.90 32.62 -3.04
N PRO A 15 9.88 33.45 -1.98
CA PRO A 15 10.12 32.98 -0.63
C PRO A 15 9.09 31.93 -0.26
N ASP A 16 9.56 30.75 0.11
CA ASP A 16 8.75 29.63 0.60
C ASP A 16 7.92 30.12 1.81
N PRO A 17 6.59 30.21 1.72
CA PRO A 17 5.74 30.71 2.81
C PRO A 17 5.83 29.87 4.08
N TYR A 18 6.49 28.71 4.03
CA TYR A 18 6.72 27.80 5.17
C TYR A 18 8.15 27.87 5.69
N SER A 19 9.05 28.65 5.08
CA SER A 19 10.43 28.85 5.52
C SER A 19 10.54 29.63 6.83
N CYS A 20 9.45 30.24 7.30
CA CYS A 20 9.43 31.09 8.51
C CYS A 20 9.32 30.33 9.83
N THR A 21 9.16 29.02 9.84
CA THR A 21 9.14 28.23 11.09
C THR A 21 10.33 27.28 11.09
N GLU A 22 11.26 27.47 12.01
CA GLU A 22 12.46 26.61 12.19
C GLU A 22 12.07 25.13 12.43
N SER A 23 10.84 24.85 12.88
CA SER A 23 10.31 23.50 13.18
C SER A 23 8.82 23.40 12.88
N PRO A 24 8.41 23.23 11.61
CA PRO A 24 6.98 23.15 11.27
C PRO A 24 6.34 21.87 11.87
N LYS A 25 5.17 22.04 12.51
CA LYS A 25 4.36 20.90 12.96
C LYS A 25 3.33 20.56 11.90
N ILE A 26 3.43 19.36 11.34
CA ILE A 26 2.64 18.89 10.18
C ILE A 26 1.71 17.76 10.61
N LEU A 27 0.42 17.88 10.29
CA LEU A 27 -0.55 16.81 10.47
C LEU A 27 -0.83 16.13 9.14
N ILE A 28 -0.64 14.82 9.08
CA ILE A 28 -1.05 13.98 7.95
C ILE A 28 -2.28 13.19 8.37
N ILE A 29 -3.34 13.18 7.53
CA ILE A 29 -4.59 12.47 7.83
C ILE A 29 -4.82 11.37 6.79
N ARG A 30 -4.76 10.09 7.23
CA ARG A 30 -5.17 8.92 6.45
C ARG A 30 -5.73 7.83 7.35
N PHE A 31 -7.06 7.65 7.38
CA PHE A 31 -7.71 6.71 8.29
C PHE A 31 -7.55 5.24 7.89
N SER A 32 -7.57 4.93 6.61
CA SER A 32 -7.56 3.59 6.01
C SER A 32 -7.33 3.68 4.49
N SER A 33 -7.10 2.59 3.76
CA SER A 33 -6.86 1.21 4.19
C SER A 33 -5.37 0.97 4.49
N ILE A 34 -4.99 -0.27 4.87
CA ILE A 34 -3.59 -0.64 5.12
C ILE A 34 -2.69 -0.21 3.95
N GLY A 35 -2.97 -0.70 2.74
CA GLY A 35 -2.18 -0.35 1.56
C GLY A 35 -2.14 1.16 1.28
N ASP A 36 -3.28 1.84 1.41
CA ASP A 36 -3.32 3.29 1.20
C ASP A 36 -2.48 4.09 2.23
N ILE A 37 -2.32 3.58 3.46
CA ILE A 37 -1.45 4.19 4.48
C ILE A 37 0.00 3.99 4.08
N ILE A 38 0.38 2.76 3.70
CA ILE A 38 1.74 2.43 3.26
C ILE A 38 2.12 3.28 2.03
N LEU A 39 1.20 3.50 1.09
CA LEU A 39 1.42 4.35 -0.08
C LEU A 39 1.65 5.84 0.23
N THR A 40 1.43 6.30 1.49
CA THR A 40 1.79 7.65 1.92
C THR A 40 3.20 7.75 2.48
N THR A 41 3.86 6.64 2.80
CA THR A 41 5.14 6.66 3.52
C THR A 41 6.27 7.34 2.76
N PRO A 42 6.40 7.22 1.42
CA PRO A 42 7.41 8.00 0.68
C PRO A 42 7.22 9.50 0.83
N MET A 43 5.97 9.99 0.81
CA MET A 43 5.67 11.40 1.03
C MET A 43 6.09 11.83 2.45
N VAL A 44 5.81 11.03 3.48
CA VAL A 44 6.22 11.30 4.87
C VAL A 44 7.74 11.42 4.98
N ARG A 45 8.47 10.44 4.46
CA ARG A 45 9.95 10.43 4.43
C ARG A 45 10.50 11.65 3.70
N CYS A 46 9.99 11.95 2.51
CA CYS A 46 10.45 13.09 1.71
C CYS A 46 10.15 14.45 2.38
N ILE A 47 9.02 14.58 3.11
CA ILE A 47 8.73 15.76 3.94
C ILE A 47 9.79 15.89 5.06
N LYS A 48 10.09 14.80 5.78
CA LYS A 48 11.06 14.82 6.85
C LYS A 48 12.47 15.15 6.33
N LYS A 49 12.85 14.65 5.15
CA LYS A 49 14.11 15.01 4.48
C LYS A 49 14.18 16.50 4.09
N ARG A 50 13.07 17.06 3.59
CA ARG A 50 13.01 18.48 3.21
C ARG A 50 12.97 19.40 4.43
N PHE A 51 12.33 18.98 5.52
CA PHE A 51 12.19 19.71 6.77
C PHE A 51 12.65 18.83 7.95
N PRO A 52 13.99 18.69 8.16
CA PRO A 52 14.54 17.75 9.17
C PRO A 52 14.04 18.02 10.60
N ASN A 53 13.84 19.30 10.95
CA ASN A 53 13.36 19.71 12.26
C ASN A 53 11.84 19.72 12.40
N SER A 54 11.09 19.26 11.37
CA SER A 54 9.63 19.19 11.44
C SER A 54 9.15 18.16 12.46
N GLN A 55 8.01 18.43 13.09
CA GLN A 55 7.25 17.45 13.86
C GLN A 55 6.11 16.91 13.00
N ILE A 56 6.20 15.66 12.61
CA ILE A 56 5.19 14.99 11.79
C ILE A 56 4.27 14.16 12.67
N HIS A 57 2.99 14.55 12.76
CA HIS A 57 1.95 13.79 13.41
C HIS A 57 1.08 13.10 12.36
N TYR A 58 0.74 11.85 12.58
CA TYR A 58 -0.07 11.08 11.63
C TYR A 58 -1.36 10.59 12.30
N LEU A 59 -2.52 11.00 11.77
CA LEU A 59 -3.83 10.59 12.24
C LEU A 59 -4.37 9.42 11.41
N THR A 60 -4.61 8.29 12.07
CA THR A 60 -5.17 7.09 11.45
C THR A 60 -6.22 6.42 12.35
N ASN A 61 -6.93 5.39 11.85
CA ASN A 61 -7.79 4.58 12.72
C ASN A 61 -6.94 3.75 13.69
N GLN A 62 -7.49 3.44 14.86
CA GLN A 62 -6.81 2.68 15.90
C GLN A 62 -6.24 1.35 15.39
N SER A 63 -7.00 0.61 14.60
CA SER A 63 -6.56 -0.67 14.01
C SER A 63 -5.38 -0.57 13.05
N ASN A 64 -5.00 0.63 12.64
CA ASN A 64 -3.94 0.86 11.66
C ASN A 64 -2.71 1.58 12.24
N THR A 65 -2.70 1.88 13.56
CA THR A 65 -1.54 2.53 14.19
C THR A 65 -0.29 1.69 14.08
N ILE A 66 -0.42 0.39 14.19
CA ILE A 66 0.64 -0.61 14.07
C ILE A 66 1.49 -0.47 12.78
N ILE A 67 0.90 0.04 11.69
CA ILE A 67 1.61 0.25 10.41
C ILE A 67 2.70 1.32 10.53
N LEU A 68 2.53 2.27 11.46
CA LEU A 68 3.28 3.51 11.53
C LEU A 68 4.11 3.65 12.82
N GLU A 69 3.88 2.79 13.82
CA GLU A 69 4.47 2.92 15.17
C GLU A 69 6.00 2.93 15.15
N ASN A 70 6.62 2.14 14.27
CA ASN A 70 8.07 2.04 14.15
C ASN A 70 8.66 2.96 13.06
N ASN A 71 7.85 3.86 12.48
CA ASN A 71 8.34 4.72 11.40
C ASN A 71 9.14 5.91 11.94
N PRO A 72 10.48 5.98 11.71
CA PRO A 72 11.35 7.00 12.28
C PRO A 72 11.08 8.41 11.75
N TYR A 73 10.30 8.54 10.69
CA TYR A 73 9.92 9.83 10.11
C TYR A 73 8.65 10.43 10.72
N ILE A 74 7.98 9.69 11.62
CA ILE A 74 6.73 10.10 12.27
C ILE A 74 7.00 10.30 13.77
N ASP A 75 6.86 11.54 14.23
CA ASP A 75 7.11 11.88 15.63
C ASP A 75 5.94 11.48 16.55
N LYS A 76 4.71 11.38 16.00
CA LYS A 76 3.53 10.96 16.78
C LYS A 76 2.46 10.33 15.90
N VAL A 77 2.09 9.10 16.21
CA VAL A 77 0.90 8.45 15.65
C VAL A 77 -0.31 8.77 16.55
N ILE A 78 -1.35 9.34 15.96
CA ILE A 78 -2.59 9.71 16.64
C ILE A 78 -3.68 8.73 16.23
N SER A 79 -4.23 8.01 17.20
CA SER A 79 -5.33 7.08 16.98
C SER A 79 -6.68 7.81 16.94
N TYR A 80 -7.43 7.56 15.88
CA TYR A 80 -8.85 7.90 15.81
C TYR A 80 -9.65 6.76 16.45
N SER A 81 -9.77 6.77 17.79
CA SER A 81 -10.50 5.76 18.55
C SER A 81 -11.82 6.26 19.11
N GLY A 82 -12.06 7.55 19.01
CA GLY A 82 -13.15 8.21 19.68
C GLY A 82 -14.14 8.92 18.77
N THR A 83 -14.83 9.87 19.39
CA THR A 83 -15.75 10.76 18.69
C THR A 83 -15.01 11.88 17.96
N PHE A 84 -15.66 12.44 16.94
CA PHE A 84 -15.14 13.60 16.21
C PHE A 84 -14.76 14.78 17.15
N PRO A 85 -15.59 15.18 18.17
CA PRO A 85 -15.25 16.29 19.05
C PRO A 85 -13.97 16.06 19.86
N ALA A 86 -13.76 14.86 20.39
CA ALA A 86 -12.56 14.53 21.18
C ALA A 86 -11.31 14.62 20.33
N THR A 87 -11.31 13.98 19.14
CA THR A 87 -10.20 14.05 18.20
C THR A 87 -9.93 15.49 17.76
N PHE A 88 -10.98 16.25 17.44
CA PHE A 88 -10.82 17.66 17.06
C PHE A 88 -10.18 18.50 18.19
N LYS A 89 -10.62 18.33 19.45
CA LYS A 89 -10.04 19.03 20.62
C LYS A 89 -8.55 18.71 20.75
N GLN A 90 -8.17 17.44 20.63
CA GLN A 90 -6.79 16.98 20.69
C GLN A 90 -5.94 17.63 19.56
N LEU A 91 -6.42 17.56 18.32
CA LEU A 91 -5.69 18.11 17.16
C LEU A 91 -5.57 19.64 17.23
N LYS A 92 -6.61 20.35 17.70
CA LYS A 92 -6.62 21.80 17.82
C LYS A 92 -5.56 22.29 18.83
N ALA A 93 -5.33 21.56 19.89
CA ALA A 93 -4.33 21.87 20.92
C ALA A 93 -2.89 21.83 20.40
N GLU A 94 -2.62 21.02 19.36
CA GLU A 94 -1.27 20.83 18.77
C GLU A 94 -0.80 22.01 17.92
N LYS A 95 -1.68 22.92 17.49
CA LYS A 95 -1.36 24.15 16.73
C LYS A 95 -0.54 23.91 15.45
N TYR A 96 -0.98 23.00 14.61
CA TYR A 96 -0.30 22.64 13.36
C TYR A 96 0.00 23.84 12.47
N SER A 97 1.16 23.82 11.81
CA SER A 97 1.54 24.78 10.74
C SER A 97 0.92 24.39 9.40
N LEU A 98 0.75 23.08 9.16
CA LEU A 98 0.20 22.53 7.91
C LEU A 98 -0.63 21.27 8.20
N VAL A 99 -1.72 21.11 7.45
CA VAL A 99 -2.55 19.88 7.45
C VAL A 99 -2.54 19.26 6.04
N ILE A 100 -2.16 18.00 5.93
CA ILE A 100 -2.15 17.24 4.68
C ILE A 100 -3.26 16.19 4.74
N ASP A 101 -4.37 16.43 4.04
CA ASP A 101 -5.48 15.46 3.95
C ASP A 101 -5.24 14.47 2.80
N SER A 102 -4.60 13.35 3.11
CA SER A 102 -4.37 12.21 2.22
C SER A 102 -5.56 11.25 2.15
N HIS A 103 -6.60 11.44 3.00
CA HIS A 103 -7.79 10.59 3.01
C HIS A 103 -8.91 11.12 2.12
N ARG A 104 -9.17 12.44 2.17
CA ARG A 104 -10.18 13.16 1.38
C ARG A 104 -11.55 12.47 1.37
N LYS A 105 -12.10 12.23 2.55
CA LYS A 105 -13.46 11.78 2.81
C LYS A 105 -14.12 12.78 3.76
N LEU A 106 -15.44 12.77 3.85
CA LEU A 106 -16.22 13.77 4.61
C LEU A 106 -15.61 14.07 6.01
N ARG A 107 -15.27 13.01 6.76
CA ARG A 107 -14.67 13.15 8.11
C ARG A 107 -13.33 13.87 8.10
N SER A 108 -12.40 13.50 7.22
CA SER A 108 -11.08 14.16 7.15
C SER A 108 -11.19 15.59 6.62
N ILE A 109 -12.08 15.86 5.67
CA ILE A 109 -12.36 17.20 5.17
C ILE A 109 -12.90 18.08 6.31
N MET A 110 -13.86 17.59 7.08
CA MET A 110 -14.42 18.34 8.22
C MET A 110 -13.36 18.65 9.29
N LEU A 111 -12.48 17.66 9.63
CA LEU A 111 -11.38 17.88 10.57
C LEU A 111 -10.40 18.93 10.04
N SER A 112 -9.91 18.77 8.80
CA SER A 112 -8.94 19.68 8.21
C SER A 112 -9.46 21.11 8.08
N LEU A 113 -10.75 21.29 7.73
CA LEU A 113 -11.41 22.59 7.63
C LEU A 113 -11.51 23.28 8.99
N ARG A 114 -12.01 22.55 10.01
CA ARG A 114 -12.27 23.11 11.36
C ARG A 114 -10.99 23.47 12.12
N LEU A 115 -9.84 22.88 11.75
CA LEU A 115 -8.55 23.25 12.35
C LEU A 115 -8.13 24.68 11.97
N LEU A 116 -8.69 25.27 10.90
CA LEU A 116 -8.40 26.63 10.42
C LEU A 116 -6.90 26.87 10.22
N ARG A 117 -6.22 25.89 9.65
CA ARG A 117 -4.77 25.91 9.35
C ARG A 117 -4.56 25.81 7.85
N PRO A 118 -3.40 26.27 7.34
CA PRO A 118 -2.96 25.97 5.98
C PRO A 118 -3.13 24.49 5.68
N ARG A 119 -3.71 24.15 4.52
CA ARG A 119 -4.03 22.76 4.20
C ARG A 119 -3.87 22.47 2.73
N VAL A 120 -3.39 21.26 2.48
CA VAL A 120 -3.34 20.65 1.16
C VAL A 120 -4.04 19.30 1.19
N HIS A 121 -4.43 18.79 0.04
CA HIS A 121 -5.11 17.50 -0.04
C HIS A 121 -4.77 16.78 -1.35
N ILE A 122 -4.79 15.45 -1.29
CA ILE A 122 -4.56 14.61 -2.46
C ILE A 122 -5.62 14.88 -3.55
N ARG A 123 -5.18 14.98 -4.80
CA ARG A 123 -6.05 15.05 -5.98
C ARG A 123 -6.34 13.64 -6.50
N LYS A 124 -7.34 12.98 -5.91
CA LYS A 124 -7.75 11.63 -6.31
C LYS A 124 -8.41 11.64 -7.68
N GLU A 125 -8.10 10.67 -8.51
CA GLU A 125 -8.73 10.48 -9.82
C GLU A 125 -10.05 9.67 -9.75
N SER A 126 -10.79 9.81 -8.65
CA SER A 126 -12.01 9.00 -8.40
C SER A 126 -13.07 9.15 -9.48
N PHE A 127 -13.22 10.33 -10.08
CA PHE A 127 -14.14 10.57 -11.19
C PHE A 127 -13.66 9.90 -12.47
N LYS A 128 -12.38 10.03 -12.82
CA LYS A 128 -11.79 9.37 -13.99
C LYS A 128 -11.87 7.84 -13.88
N LYS A 129 -11.57 7.29 -12.68
CA LYS A 129 -11.76 5.85 -12.41
C LYS A 129 -13.23 5.42 -12.56
N MET A 130 -14.18 6.26 -12.18
CA MET A 130 -15.61 5.98 -12.40
C MET A 130 -15.96 5.97 -13.89
N LEU A 131 -15.45 6.92 -14.69
CA LEU A 131 -15.65 6.94 -16.14
C LEU A 131 -15.09 5.67 -16.79
N LEU A 132 -13.91 5.23 -16.38
CA LEU A 132 -13.32 4.00 -16.90
C LEU A 132 -14.17 2.76 -16.54
N VAL A 133 -14.63 2.65 -15.29
CA VAL A 133 -15.45 1.51 -14.85
C VAL A 133 -16.81 1.48 -15.55
N LYS A 134 -17.51 2.62 -15.63
CA LYS A 134 -18.90 2.67 -16.14
C LYS A 134 -18.98 2.79 -17.66
N PHE A 135 -18.11 3.57 -18.27
CA PHE A 135 -18.22 3.96 -19.67
C PHE A 135 -17.03 3.51 -20.52
N ARG A 136 -16.02 2.84 -19.92
CA ARG A 136 -14.80 2.41 -20.61
C ARG A 136 -13.97 3.56 -21.17
N ILE A 137 -14.16 4.77 -20.65
CA ILE A 137 -13.40 5.95 -21.04
C ILE A 137 -12.21 6.08 -20.11
N ASN A 138 -11.01 5.83 -20.62
CA ASN A 138 -9.76 5.98 -19.85
C ASN A 138 -9.21 7.41 -19.99
N LEU A 139 -9.28 8.16 -18.90
CA LEU A 139 -8.72 9.51 -18.75
C LEU A 139 -7.74 9.56 -17.56
N LEU A 140 -7.26 8.41 -17.10
CA LEU A 140 -6.30 8.33 -15.99
C LEU A 140 -4.98 8.99 -16.39
N SER A 141 -4.27 9.54 -15.40
CA SER A 141 -2.97 10.20 -15.64
C SER A 141 -1.81 9.21 -15.80
N ASN A 142 -2.05 7.92 -15.65
CA ASN A 142 -1.05 6.85 -15.57
C ASN A 142 -0.01 7.06 -14.45
N LYS A 143 -0.34 7.92 -13.46
CA LYS A 143 0.50 8.13 -12.29
C LYS A 143 0.22 7.09 -11.22
N HIS A 144 1.28 6.64 -10.58
CA HIS A 144 1.14 5.85 -9.36
C HIS A 144 0.52 6.69 -8.23
N VAL A 145 -0.20 6.06 -7.29
CA VAL A 145 -0.83 6.79 -6.16
C VAL A 145 0.20 7.45 -5.26
N VAL A 146 1.42 6.89 -5.15
CA VAL A 146 2.56 7.54 -4.47
C VAL A 146 2.87 8.90 -5.09
N ASP A 147 2.90 8.99 -6.42
CA ASP A 147 3.19 10.25 -7.13
C ASP A 147 2.07 11.27 -6.89
N LEU A 148 0.81 10.82 -6.81
CA LEU A 148 -0.31 11.71 -6.46
C LEU A 148 -0.19 12.26 -5.03
N HIS A 149 0.39 11.48 -4.09
CA HIS A 149 0.69 11.96 -2.74
C HIS A 149 1.85 12.96 -2.75
N LEU A 150 2.92 12.69 -3.47
CA LEU A 150 4.07 13.60 -3.61
C LEU A 150 3.70 14.89 -4.35
N ASP A 151 2.88 14.82 -5.40
CA ASP A 151 2.35 16.00 -6.09
C ASP A 151 1.59 16.94 -5.13
N THR A 152 0.98 16.40 -4.07
CA THR A 152 0.26 17.20 -3.06
C THR A 152 1.18 18.15 -2.31
N VAL A 153 2.44 17.80 -2.14
CA VAL A 153 3.44 18.54 -1.36
C VAL A 153 4.58 19.11 -2.22
N LYS A 154 4.52 18.93 -3.53
CA LYS A 154 5.54 19.40 -4.49
C LYS A 154 5.81 20.90 -4.37
N HIS A 155 4.75 21.72 -4.16
CA HIS A 155 4.85 23.17 -3.99
C HIS A 155 5.64 23.60 -2.74
N LEU A 156 5.92 22.67 -1.81
CA LEU A 156 6.77 22.86 -0.63
C LEU A 156 8.25 22.53 -0.92
N GLY A 157 8.62 22.25 -2.15
CA GLY A 157 9.97 21.82 -2.50
C GLY A 157 10.28 20.37 -2.11
N VAL A 158 9.26 19.57 -1.81
CA VAL A 158 9.40 18.13 -1.53
C VAL A 158 9.55 17.38 -2.84
N VAL A 159 10.64 16.62 -2.97
CA VAL A 159 11.00 15.85 -4.17
C VAL A 159 10.96 14.36 -3.82
N ASN A 160 10.50 13.52 -4.75
CA ASN A 160 10.56 12.07 -4.62
C ASN A 160 12.01 11.61 -4.58
N ASP A 161 12.37 10.84 -3.58
CA ASP A 161 13.71 10.25 -3.43
C ASP A 161 13.85 8.89 -4.11
N ASN A 162 12.78 8.37 -4.67
CA ASN A 162 12.67 7.09 -5.37
C ASN A 162 13.12 5.85 -4.55
N LEU A 163 13.14 5.94 -3.21
CA LEU A 163 13.52 4.82 -2.34
C LEU A 163 12.41 3.79 -2.10
N GLY A 164 11.28 3.90 -2.83
CA GLY A 164 10.15 2.99 -2.68
C GLY A 164 9.31 3.26 -1.42
N LEU A 165 8.55 2.25 -1.01
CA LEU A 165 7.67 2.31 0.16
C LEU A 165 8.44 2.00 1.44
N ASP A 166 7.92 2.48 2.60
CA ASP A 166 8.46 2.16 3.92
C ASP A 166 7.48 1.27 4.71
N TYR A 167 8.04 0.29 5.39
CA TYR A 167 7.38 -0.47 6.44
C TYR A 167 8.43 -0.91 7.46
N PHE A 168 8.43 -0.30 8.64
CA PHE A 168 9.45 -0.53 9.66
C PHE A 168 8.96 -1.56 10.66
N LEU A 169 9.84 -2.48 11.03
CA LEU A 169 9.62 -3.54 12.01
C LEU A 169 10.56 -3.32 13.21
N SER A 170 10.09 -3.65 14.40
CA SER A 170 10.94 -3.80 15.59
C SER A 170 11.52 -5.22 15.65
N GLU A 171 12.50 -5.45 16.50
CA GLU A 171 13.02 -6.79 16.75
C GLU A 171 11.95 -7.74 17.31
N GLU A 172 11.01 -7.23 18.09
CA GLU A 172 9.89 -7.98 18.67
C GLU A 172 8.86 -8.47 17.63
N ASP A 173 8.83 -7.85 16.45
CA ASP A 173 7.94 -8.26 15.35
C ASP A 173 8.44 -9.53 14.64
N TYR A 174 9.72 -9.87 14.77
CA TYR A 174 10.29 -11.07 14.14
C TYR A 174 9.93 -12.32 14.93
N ILE A 175 9.47 -13.33 14.20
CA ILE A 175 9.09 -14.63 14.73
C ILE A 175 10.34 -15.46 15.00
N ALA A 176 10.37 -16.13 16.14
CA ALA A 176 11.46 -17.06 16.46
C ALA A 176 11.60 -18.15 15.37
N PRO A 177 12.82 -18.51 14.95
CA PRO A 177 13.02 -19.47 13.85
C PRO A 177 12.35 -20.82 14.06
N ASP A 178 12.24 -21.27 15.32
CA ASP A 178 11.60 -22.52 15.72
C ASP A 178 10.06 -22.47 15.75
N ALA A 179 9.46 -21.32 15.57
CA ALA A 179 8.00 -21.16 15.45
C ALA A 179 7.44 -21.65 14.09
N LEU A 180 8.30 -21.88 13.10
CA LEU A 180 7.94 -22.49 11.82
C LEU A 180 8.53 -23.91 11.75
N PRO A 181 7.90 -24.84 10.99
CA PRO A 181 8.46 -26.16 10.75
C PRO A 181 9.89 -26.12 10.18
N LEU A 182 10.72 -27.12 10.50
CA LEU A 182 12.14 -27.15 10.10
C LEU A 182 12.38 -26.94 8.60
N ASN A 183 11.52 -27.47 7.76
CA ASN A 183 11.63 -27.33 6.31
C ASN A 183 11.37 -25.90 5.80
N PHE A 184 10.93 -24.97 6.65
CA PHE A 184 10.75 -23.55 6.29
C PHE A 184 12.01 -22.70 6.54
N GLN A 185 13.00 -23.25 7.25
CA GLN A 185 14.21 -22.51 7.59
C GLN A 185 15.10 -22.21 6.37
N ASP A 186 15.07 -23.08 5.35
CA ASP A 186 15.81 -22.88 4.09
C ASP A 186 15.11 -21.93 3.11
N GLY A 187 13.97 -21.37 3.50
CA GLY A 187 13.15 -20.44 2.72
C GLY A 187 11.79 -20.99 2.35
N TYR A 188 10.85 -20.10 2.11
CA TYR A 188 9.47 -20.44 1.76
C TYR A 188 8.85 -19.36 0.86
N ILE A 189 7.77 -19.72 0.18
CA ILE A 189 6.94 -18.79 -0.57
C ILE A 189 5.78 -18.33 0.35
N ALA A 190 5.60 -17.02 0.52
CA ALA A 190 4.45 -16.47 1.21
C ALA A 190 3.27 -16.34 0.23
N VAL A 191 2.12 -16.90 0.58
CA VAL A 191 0.90 -16.85 -0.23
C VAL A 191 -0.19 -16.14 0.56
N VAL A 192 -0.67 -15.00 0.03
CA VAL A 192 -1.73 -14.21 0.64
C VAL A 192 -3.09 -14.78 0.24
N VAL A 193 -3.82 -15.32 1.21
CA VAL A 193 -5.08 -16.06 0.99
C VAL A 193 -6.27 -15.13 0.84
N GLY A 194 -6.30 -14.05 1.64
CA GLY A 194 -7.45 -13.16 1.77
C GLY A 194 -7.30 -11.81 1.07
N ALA A 195 -8.42 -11.16 0.89
CA ALA A 195 -8.53 -9.75 0.55
C ALA A 195 -9.85 -9.21 1.09
N LYS A 196 -9.91 -7.91 1.37
CA LYS A 196 -11.10 -7.26 1.94
C LYS A 196 -12.38 -7.49 1.12
N HIS A 197 -12.28 -7.53 -0.19
CA HIS A 197 -13.42 -7.72 -1.10
C HIS A 197 -13.29 -9.06 -1.82
N PHE A 198 -14.38 -9.82 -1.89
CA PHE A 198 -14.43 -11.12 -2.54
C PHE A 198 -13.84 -11.11 -3.96
N THR A 199 -14.18 -10.09 -4.75
CA THR A 199 -13.71 -9.99 -6.14
C THR A 199 -12.22 -9.71 -6.31
N LYS A 200 -11.49 -9.49 -5.20
CA LYS A 200 -10.01 -9.42 -5.15
C LYS A 200 -9.37 -10.71 -4.65
N GLN A 201 -10.13 -11.59 -4.03
CA GLN A 201 -9.59 -12.85 -3.50
C GLN A 201 -9.30 -13.84 -4.63
N ILE A 202 -8.13 -14.47 -4.59
CA ILE A 202 -7.85 -15.62 -5.44
C ILE A 202 -8.74 -16.79 -4.96
N PRO A 203 -9.52 -17.45 -5.83
CA PRO A 203 -10.37 -18.58 -5.44
C PRO A 203 -9.57 -19.71 -4.80
N THR A 204 -10.18 -20.44 -3.88
CA THR A 204 -9.51 -21.53 -3.14
C THR A 204 -8.94 -22.58 -4.09
N ASP A 205 -9.72 -23.01 -5.09
CA ASP A 205 -9.29 -24.03 -6.05
C ASP A 205 -8.09 -23.58 -6.89
N ILE A 206 -8.03 -22.29 -7.24
CA ILE A 206 -6.88 -21.70 -7.94
C ILE A 206 -5.66 -21.66 -7.03
N LEU A 207 -5.82 -21.28 -5.75
CA LEU A 207 -4.71 -21.32 -4.78
C LEU A 207 -4.20 -22.75 -4.56
N ILE A 208 -5.10 -23.74 -4.46
CA ILE A 208 -4.73 -25.14 -4.32
C ILE A 208 -3.95 -25.61 -5.55
N ASP A 209 -4.41 -25.27 -6.74
CA ASP A 209 -3.72 -25.63 -7.99
C ASP A 209 -2.33 -25.01 -8.08
N ILE A 210 -2.18 -23.72 -7.75
CA ILE A 210 -0.88 -23.03 -7.67
C ILE A 210 0.01 -23.73 -6.61
N CYS A 211 -0.49 -23.95 -5.40
CA CYS A 211 0.28 -24.52 -4.29
C CYS A 211 0.72 -25.96 -4.57
N ASN A 212 -0.09 -26.76 -5.27
CA ASN A 212 0.28 -28.12 -5.67
C ASN A 212 1.47 -28.16 -6.65
N LYS A 213 1.61 -27.12 -7.49
CA LYS A 213 2.68 -27.00 -8.49
C LYS A 213 3.97 -26.38 -7.94
N ILE A 214 3.89 -25.73 -6.77
CA ILE A 214 5.06 -25.16 -6.09
C ILE A 214 5.79 -26.29 -5.34
N GLN A 215 7.11 -26.38 -5.50
CA GLN A 215 7.94 -27.40 -4.87
C GLN A 215 8.46 -26.98 -3.49
N LYS A 216 8.56 -25.67 -3.25
CA LYS A 216 9.06 -25.08 -2.01
C LYS A 216 8.00 -25.09 -0.89
N PRO A 217 8.42 -24.96 0.39
CA PRO A 217 7.49 -24.73 1.48
C PRO A 217 6.65 -23.48 1.26
N ILE A 218 5.39 -23.50 1.69
CA ILE A 218 4.41 -22.44 1.47
C ILE A 218 3.83 -21.98 2.81
N LEU A 219 3.99 -20.70 3.10
CA LEU A 219 3.35 -20.05 4.25
C LEU A 219 2.12 -19.29 3.80
N LEU A 220 0.94 -19.70 4.27
CA LEU A 220 -0.31 -18.98 4.02
C LEU A 220 -0.45 -17.82 4.99
N LEU A 221 -0.71 -16.62 4.47
CA LEU A 221 -0.92 -15.39 5.24
C LEU A 221 -2.31 -14.80 4.97
N GLY A 222 -2.96 -14.36 6.03
CA GLY A 222 -4.29 -13.77 6.00
C GLY A 222 -4.79 -13.44 7.41
N ASP A 223 -5.97 -12.86 7.51
CA ASP A 223 -6.59 -12.62 8.81
C ASP A 223 -7.37 -13.85 9.31
N SER A 224 -8.03 -13.73 10.48
CA SER A 224 -8.79 -14.83 11.08
C SER A 224 -9.98 -15.31 10.22
N ASN A 225 -10.52 -14.44 9.34
CA ASN A 225 -11.61 -14.82 8.43
C ASN A 225 -11.12 -15.71 7.29
N ASP A 226 -9.82 -15.66 6.99
CA ASP A 226 -9.21 -16.46 5.92
C ASP A 226 -8.82 -17.87 6.38
N ARG A 227 -8.90 -18.15 7.69
CA ARG A 227 -8.42 -19.39 8.30
C ARG A 227 -9.06 -20.64 7.73
N ILE A 228 -10.38 -20.67 7.58
CA ILE A 228 -11.11 -21.83 7.04
C ILE A 228 -10.68 -22.13 5.59
N LYS A 229 -10.47 -21.08 4.80
CA LYS A 229 -9.97 -21.20 3.43
C LYS A 229 -8.56 -21.76 3.41
N ALA A 230 -7.69 -21.27 4.29
CA ALA A 230 -6.32 -21.74 4.44
C ALA A 230 -6.23 -23.19 4.93
N GLU A 231 -7.08 -23.63 5.88
CA GLU A 231 -7.20 -25.02 6.33
C GLU A 231 -7.58 -25.96 5.17
N SER A 232 -8.47 -25.51 4.25
CA SER A 232 -8.82 -26.30 3.06
C SER A 232 -7.61 -26.45 2.11
N ILE A 233 -6.80 -25.40 1.94
CA ILE A 233 -5.58 -25.46 1.12
C ILE A 233 -4.56 -26.40 1.76
N GLU A 234 -4.27 -26.23 3.05
CA GLU A 234 -3.33 -27.05 3.81
C GLU A 234 -3.69 -28.54 3.74
N LYS A 235 -4.98 -28.90 3.91
CA LYS A 235 -5.47 -30.27 3.83
C LYS A 235 -5.26 -30.90 2.45
N GLN A 236 -5.38 -30.13 1.36
CA GLN A 236 -5.28 -30.66 0.00
C GLN A 236 -3.85 -30.68 -0.53
N VAL A 237 -2.99 -29.77 -0.11
CA VAL A 237 -1.61 -29.66 -0.57
C VAL A 237 -0.65 -30.46 0.34
N GLY A 238 -0.99 -30.60 1.63
CA GLY A 238 -0.25 -31.42 2.58
C GLY A 238 0.87 -30.68 3.30
N THR A 239 1.88 -31.43 3.76
CA THR A 239 2.92 -30.98 4.72
C THR A 239 3.85 -29.87 4.27
N ARG A 240 3.80 -29.49 2.99
CA ARG A 240 4.54 -28.33 2.46
C ARG A 240 3.87 -27.00 2.77
N VAL A 241 2.63 -27.02 3.25
CA VAL A 241 1.87 -25.81 3.59
C VAL A 241 1.80 -25.64 5.09
N PHE A 242 2.07 -24.44 5.57
CA PHE A 242 1.82 -24.03 6.93
C PHE A 242 0.79 -22.91 6.96
N ASN A 243 -0.28 -23.10 7.72
CA ASN A 243 -1.37 -22.14 7.83
C ASN A 243 -1.07 -21.10 8.92
N GLY A 244 -0.65 -19.90 8.50
CA GLY A 244 -0.43 -18.75 9.36
C GLY A 244 -1.61 -17.77 9.43
N CYS A 245 -2.74 -18.05 8.78
CA CYS A 245 -3.91 -17.16 8.77
C CYS A 245 -4.53 -17.02 10.16
N GLY A 246 -4.63 -15.75 10.63
CA GLY A 246 -5.16 -15.43 11.95
C GLY A 246 -4.26 -15.82 13.13
N VAL A 247 -3.05 -16.31 12.87
CA VAL A 247 -2.04 -16.62 13.89
C VAL A 247 -1.17 -15.40 14.18
N TYR A 248 -0.81 -14.67 13.16
CA TYR A 248 0.14 -13.57 13.21
C TYR A 248 -0.56 -12.22 13.05
N ASN A 249 -0.10 -11.23 13.82
CA ASN A 249 -0.53 -9.84 13.60
C ASN A 249 0.09 -9.27 12.31
N LEU A 250 -0.23 -8.03 11.96
CA LEU A 250 0.21 -7.41 10.69
C LEU A 250 1.72 -7.26 10.62
N ASN A 251 2.40 -6.85 11.71
CA ASN A 251 3.85 -6.70 11.74
C ASN A 251 4.56 -8.05 11.68
N GLN A 252 4.06 -9.05 12.40
CA GLN A 252 4.57 -10.42 12.31
C GLN A 252 4.40 -10.99 10.89
N SER A 253 3.26 -10.74 10.25
CA SER A 253 3.06 -11.10 8.84
C SER A 253 4.06 -10.38 7.92
N ALA A 254 4.38 -9.12 8.20
CA ALA A 254 5.39 -8.38 7.46
C ALA A 254 6.81 -8.94 7.71
N ALA A 255 7.13 -9.36 8.92
CA ALA A 255 8.41 -10.01 9.25
C ALA A 255 8.54 -11.38 8.54
N LEU A 256 7.44 -12.14 8.45
CA LEU A 256 7.40 -13.39 7.70
C LEU A 256 7.55 -13.13 6.18
N ILE A 257 6.93 -12.09 5.64
CA ILE A 257 7.16 -11.66 4.26
C ILE A 257 8.63 -11.28 4.05
N ASP A 258 9.24 -10.57 4.99
CA ASP A 258 10.64 -10.17 4.92
C ASP A 258 11.61 -11.38 4.83
N LYS A 259 11.28 -12.47 5.47
CA LYS A 259 12.04 -13.72 5.44
C LYS A 259 11.69 -14.65 4.29
N SER A 260 10.59 -14.42 3.57
CA SER A 260 10.18 -15.26 2.43
C SER A 260 11.11 -15.09 1.22
N LEU A 261 11.13 -16.05 0.33
CA LEU A 261 11.79 -15.97 -0.98
C LEU A 261 11.06 -15.04 -1.92
N GLY A 262 9.71 -15.02 -1.84
CA GLY A 262 8.85 -14.14 -2.59
C GLY A 262 7.40 -14.28 -2.14
N VAL A 263 6.50 -13.48 -2.73
CA VAL A 263 5.11 -13.35 -2.32
C VAL A 263 4.17 -13.54 -3.50
N ILE A 264 3.20 -14.44 -3.35
CA ILE A 264 2.05 -14.56 -4.27
C ILE A 264 0.86 -13.89 -3.60
N THR A 265 0.27 -12.89 -4.27
CA THR A 265 -0.79 -12.08 -3.68
C THR A 265 -1.76 -11.57 -4.74
N SER A 266 -2.88 -11.01 -4.32
CA SER A 266 -3.73 -10.14 -5.12
C SER A 266 -3.55 -8.67 -4.68
N ASP A 267 -4.39 -7.76 -5.19
CA ASP A 267 -4.41 -6.33 -4.80
C ASP A 267 -4.84 -6.16 -3.32
N THR A 268 -3.88 -6.27 -2.38
CA THR A 268 -4.09 -6.29 -0.92
C THR A 268 -3.11 -5.39 -0.18
N GLY A 269 -3.34 -5.22 1.14
CA GLY A 269 -2.40 -4.52 2.02
C GLY A 269 -1.04 -5.22 2.12
N LEU A 270 -1.02 -6.57 2.14
CA LEU A 270 0.21 -7.36 2.21
C LEU A 270 1.05 -7.26 0.92
N MET A 271 0.43 -7.01 -0.24
CA MET A 271 1.15 -6.69 -1.48
C MET A 271 2.03 -5.44 -1.30
N HIS A 272 1.47 -4.38 -0.70
CA HIS A 272 2.23 -3.14 -0.46
C HIS A 272 3.30 -3.33 0.62
N ILE A 273 3.07 -4.20 1.61
CA ILE A 273 4.11 -4.60 2.57
C ILE A 273 5.24 -5.34 1.86
N ALA A 274 4.92 -6.31 1.01
CA ALA A 274 5.93 -7.03 0.22
C ALA A 274 6.75 -6.07 -0.66
N SER A 275 6.08 -5.08 -1.26
CA SER A 275 6.75 -4.01 -2.01
C SER A 275 7.68 -3.17 -1.13
N ALA A 276 7.24 -2.76 0.07
CA ALA A 276 8.07 -2.03 1.03
C ALA A 276 9.28 -2.85 1.52
N ARG A 277 9.13 -4.18 1.60
CA ARG A 277 10.21 -5.13 1.95
C ARG A 277 11.05 -5.58 0.75
N LYS A 278 10.80 -5.00 -0.44
CA LYS A 278 11.54 -5.23 -1.70
C LYS A 278 11.62 -6.71 -2.10
N LYS A 279 10.55 -7.48 -1.78
CA LYS A 279 10.46 -8.91 -2.11
C LYS A 279 10.04 -9.11 -3.57
N PRO A 280 10.43 -10.22 -4.20
CA PRO A 280 9.80 -10.67 -5.45
C PRO A 280 8.29 -10.86 -5.24
N ILE A 281 7.47 -10.36 -6.18
CA ILE A 281 6.01 -10.37 -6.04
C ILE A 281 5.36 -10.91 -7.29
N ILE A 282 4.53 -11.93 -7.15
CA ILE A 282 3.54 -12.33 -8.15
C ILE A 282 2.20 -11.76 -7.75
N ILE A 283 1.60 -10.94 -8.63
CA ILE A 283 0.30 -10.33 -8.39
C ILE A 283 -0.72 -10.96 -9.33
N VAL A 284 -1.80 -11.46 -8.73
CA VAL A 284 -2.97 -11.99 -9.45
C VAL A 284 -4.09 -10.95 -9.41
N TRP A 285 -4.34 -10.29 -10.53
CA TRP A 285 -5.33 -9.24 -10.65
C TRP A 285 -6.72 -9.79 -10.99
N GLY A 286 -7.70 -9.44 -10.17
CA GLY A 286 -9.10 -9.76 -10.43
C GLY A 286 -9.88 -8.61 -11.06
N ASN A 287 -10.81 -8.06 -10.31
CA ASN A 287 -11.71 -7.00 -10.76
C ASN A 287 -11.05 -5.61 -10.92
N THR A 288 -9.94 -5.37 -10.27
CA THR A 288 -9.13 -4.15 -10.37
C THR A 288 -8.04 -4.30 -11.43
N ILE A 289 -7.41 -3.19 -11.80
CA ILE A 289 -6.38 -3.13 -12.83
C ILE A 289 -5.18 -2.30 -12.37
N PRO A 290 -3.95 -2.58 -12.84
CA PRO A 290 -2.75 -1.82 -12.50
C PRO A 290 -2.87 -0.32 -12.80
N GLU A 291 -3.58 0.06 -13.87
CA GLU A 291 -3.78 1.46 -14.30
C GLU A 291 -4.50 2.32 -13.25
N PHE A 292 -5.07 1.71 -12.22
CA PHE A 292 -5.55 2.46 -11.06
C PHE A 292 -4.42 3.05 -10.21
N GLY A 293 -3.16 2.74 -10.55
CA GLY A 293 -1.97 3.27 -9.90
C GLY A 293 -1.73 2.69 -8.50
N LEU A 294 -2.16 1.44 -8.26
CA LEU A 294 -2.06 0.74 -6.97
C LEU A 294 -1.20 -0.53 -7.06
N TYR A 295 -0.37 -0.64 -8.09
CA TYR A 295 0.58 -1.75 -8.24
C TYR A 295 1.76 -1.62 -7.25
N PRO A 296 2.64 -2.64 -7.06
CA PRO A 296 3.83 -2.52 -6.23
C PRO A 296 4.71 -1.36 -6.65
N TYR A 297 5.14 -0.54 -5.70
CA TYR A 297 5.97 0.63 -5.94
C TYR A 297 7.41 0.36 -5.50
N MET A 298 8.26 -0.03 -6.44
CA MET A 298 9.67 -0.37 -6.23
C MET A 298 10.55 0.29 -7.29
N PRO A 299 10.68 1.62 -7.31
CA PRO A 299 11.34 2.37 -8.39
C PRO A 299 12.86 2.12 -8.50
N GLU A 300 13.50 1.58 -7.45
CA GLU A 300 14.94 1.27 -7.45
C GLU A 300 15.27 -0.15 -7.91
N ILE A 301 14.24 -0.99 -8.07
CA ILE A 301 14.41 -2.39 -8.43
C ILE A 301 13.99 -2.52 -9.89
N GLU A 302 14.87 -3.10 -10.70
CA GLU A 302 14.54 -3.48 -12.06
C GLU A 302 13.28 -4.34 -12.09
N ASP A 303 12.47 -4.25 -13.17
CA ASP A 303 11.16 -4.89 -13.33
C ASP A 303 11.15 -6.42 -13.12
N GLU A 304 12.32 -7.05 -12.99
CA GLU A 304 12.52 -8.50 -12.83
C GLU A 304 11.94 -9.09 -11.52
N LYS A 305 11.48 -8.27 -10.57
CA LYS A 305 10.90 -8.76 -9.31
C LYS A 305 9.38 -8.62 -9.19
N ILE A 306 8.72 -8.05 -10.19
CA ILE A 306 7.27 -7.85 -10.18
C ILE A 306 6.65 -8.57 -11.36
N TYR A 307 5.88 -9.62 -11.07
CA TYR A 307 5.18 -10.43 -12.07
C TYR A 307 3.69 -10.18 -11.97
N SER A 308 3.12 -9.52 -12.97
CA SER A 308 1.71 -9.13 -13.01
C SER A 308 0.91 -10.12 -13.87
N PHE A 309 -0.09 -10.76 -13.27
CA PHE A 309 -0.98 -11.69 -13.96
C PHE A 309 -2.37 -11.11 -14.08
N GLU A 310 -2.82 -10.93 -15.30
CA GLU A 310 -4.13 -10.42 -15.66
C GLU A 310 -4.81 -11.36 -16.65
N VAL A 311 -6.12 -11.52 -16.53
CA VAL A 311 -6.91 -12.21 -17.57
C VAL A 311 -7.34 -11.17 -18.59
N GLU A 312 -6.80 -11.28 -19.79
CA GLU A 312 -7.07 -10.37 -20.89
C GLU A 312 -8.43 -10.58 -21.54
N ASN A 313 -8.87 -9.61 -22.33
CA ASN A 313 -10.07 -9.67 -23.18
C ASN A 313 -11.39 -9.89 -22.40
N LEU A 314 -11.45 -9.41 -21.16
CA LEU A 314 -12.66 -9.41 -20.34
C LEU A 314 -13.37 -8.06 -20.40
N ASN A 315 -14.49 -7.99 -21.15
CA ASN A 315 -15.28 -6.76 -21.27
C ASN A 315 -15.85 -6.24 -19.94
N CYS A 316 -15.95 -7.08 -18.91
CA CYS A 316 -16.43 -6.68 -17.60
C CYS A 316 -15.36 -6.04 -16.71
N ARG A 317 -14.07 -6.12 -17.07
CA ARG A 317 -12.95 -5.63 -16.27
C ARG A 317 -12.46 -4.25 -16.75
N PRO A 318 -12.18 -3.26 -15.83
CA PRO A 318 -12.50 -3.33 -14.41
C PRO A 318 -13.99 -3.16 -14.12
N CYS A 319 -14.56 -3.98 -13.24
CA CYS A 319 -15.97 -3.88 -12.89
C CYS A 319 -16.23 -2.98 -11.66
N SER A 320 -15.20 -2.68 -10.88
CA SER A 320 -15.25 -1.82 -9.70
C SER A 320 -13.93 -1.07 -9.51
N ARG A 321 -14.01 0.07 -8.84
CA ARG A 321 -12.82 0.83 -8.40
C ARG A 321 -12.12 0.22 -7.19
N ILE A 322 -12.83 -0.56 -6.38
CA ILE A 322 -12.34 -1.06 -5.08
C ILE A 322 -12.61 -2.55 -4.84
N GLY A 323 -13.61 -3.14 -5.46
CA GLY A 323 -14.07 -4.51 -5.27
C GLY A 323 -15.54 -4.60 -4.89
N TYR A 324 -16.05 -5.83 -4.89
CA TYR A 324 -17.41 -6.22 -4.49
C TYR A 324 -17.37 -7.47 -3.62
N ASP A 325 -18.48 -7.74 -2.91
CA ASP A 325 -18.65 -8.93 -2.08
C ASP A 325 -19.09 -10.15 -2.89
N LYS A 326 -19.42 -9.97 -4.18
CA LYS A 326 -19.68 -11.03 -5.16
C LYS A 326 -19.39 -10.56 -6.59
N CYS A 327 -19.11 -11.49 -7.48
CA CYS A 327 -18.92 -11.16 -8.90
C CYS A 327 -20.26 -10.72 -9.53
N PRO A 328 -20.37 -9.52 -10.13
CA PRO A 328 -21.59 -9.05 -10.77
C PRO A 328 -22.04 -9.89 -11.98
N LYS A 329 -21.13 -10.64 -12.60
CA LYS A 329 -21.38 -11.53 -13.74
C LYS A 329 -21.61 -12.98 -13.33
N ASN A 330 -21.37 -13.34 -12.06
CA ASN A 330 -21.42 -14.69 -11.50
C ASN A 330 -20.51 -15.72 -12.20
N ASP A 331 -19.58 -15.30 -13.06
CA ASP A 331 -18.65 -16.18 -13.77
C ASP A 331 -17.20 -16.10 -13.26
N PHE A 332 -16.85 -15.04 -12.56
CA PHE A 332 -15.57 -14.76 -11.92
C PHE A 332 -14.32 -15.09 -12.77
N LYS A 333 -14.44 -15.05 -14.10
CA LYS A 333 -13.38 -15.42 -15.06
C LYS A 333 -12.08 -14.67 -14.83
N CYS A 334 -12.16 -13.41 -14.35
CA CYS A 334 -10.98 -12.61 -14.05
C CYS A 334 -10.08 -13.15 -12.93
N MET A 335 -10.57 -14.14 -12.18
CA MET A 335 -9.81 -14.86 -11.15
C MET A 335 -9.64 -16.36 -11.47
N LEU A 336 -10.58 -16.96 -12.21
CA LEU A 336 -10.54 -18.38 -12.50
C LEU A 336 -9.61 -18.76 -13.66
N ASN A 337 -9.38 -17.86 -14.62
CA ASN A 337 -8.70 -18.18 -15.87
C ASN A 337 -7.18 -17.78 -15.87
N HIS A 338 -6.58 -17.67 -14.70
CA HIS A 338 -5.14 -17.40 -14.61
C HIS A 338 -4.31 -18.64 -15.01
N ASN A 339 -3.13 -18.38 -15.58
CA ASN A 339 -2.14 -19.41 -15.88
C ASN A 339 -1.38 -19.80 -14.62
N THR A 340 -1.87 -20.81 -13.91
CA THR A 340 -1.33 -21.31 -12.64
C THR A 340 0.03 -22.01 -12.82
N GLU A 341 0.29 -22.62 -13.99
CA GLU A 341 1.58 -23.21 -14.35
C GLU A 341 2.67 -22.14 -14.35
N LYS A 342 2.41 -21.01 -15.05
CA LYS A 342 3.40 -19.93 -15.15
C LYS A 342 3.64 -19.24 -13.80
N ILE A 343 2.60 -19.10 -12.98
CA ILE A 343 2.72 -18.58 -11.61
C ILE A 343 3.65 -19.47 -10.78
N ALA A 344 3.42 -20.78 -10.82
CA ALA A 344 4.23 -21.75 -10.06
C ALA A 344 5.66 -21.86 -10.60
N GLU A 345 5.87 -21.82 -11.93
CA GLU A 345 7.19 -21.80 -12.56
C GLU A 345 8.04 -20.64 -12.03
N ILE A 346 7.49 -19.42 -12.01
CA ILE A 346 8.19 -18.22 -11.50
C ILE A 346 8.48 -18.40 -10.00
N ALA A 347 7.51 -18.84 -9.19
CA ALA A 347 7.70 -19.04 -7.76
C ALA A 347 8.76 -20.12 -7.45
N ASN A 348 8.85 -21.18 -8.26
CA ASN A 348 9.85 -22.23 -8.11
C ASN A 348 11.28 -21.75 -8.46
N ALA A 349 11.39 -20.72 -9.29
CA ALA A 349 12.67 -20.13 -9.67
C ALA A 349 13.28 -19.20 -8.59
N TRP A 350 12.50 -18.76 -7.62
CA TRP A 350 12.99 -17.98 -6.48
C TRP A 350 13.80 -18.88 -5.53
#